data_a87883c43653784dd853ae2fb8d392dd
#
_entry.id   a87883c43653784dd853ae2fb8d392dd
#
_cell.length_a   1.000
_cell.length_b   1.000
_cell.length_c   1.000
_cell.angle_alpha   90.00
_cell.angle_beta   90.00
_cell.angle_gamma   90.00
#
_symmetry.space_group_name_H-M   'P 1'
#
loop_
_entity.id
_entity.type
_entity.pdbx_description
1 polymer ?
#
loop_
_entity_poly.entity_id
_entity_poly.type
_entity_poly.pdbx_seq_one_letter_code
_entity_poly.pdbx_strand_id
1 'polypeptide(L)'
;MKPFRKIKSRSDSYQPILLEISYPHELLDIFSDHDSIYKKLNPFAYNDEIAELEEQLKVELWRIIEDNLTERQQDVVKMTAAGHTQIEIAKSLGVNQSSIVKCLSGNSNYAEKDAKGRPTVYGGVKLKLQKIVKEDAKVNEILQKIADIRDSDPF
;
A
#
# COMPACT_ATOMS: atom_id res chain seq x y z
N MET A 1 -46.84 -15.45 -8.86
CA MET A 1 -45.35 -15.46 -8.80
C MET A 1 -44.90 -14.08 -8.38
N LYS A 2 -44.34 -13.92 -7.19
CA LYS A 2 -43.82 -12.62 -6.77
C LYS A 2 -42.57 -12.32 -7.58
N PRO A 3 -42.40 -11.11 -8.17
CA PRO A 3 -41.18 -10.77 -8.85
C PRO A 3 -40.03 -10.83 -7.84
N PHE A 4 -38.94 -11.48 -8.22
CA PHE A 4 -37.72 -11.50 -7.43
C PHE A 4 -37.39 -10.06 -7.06
N ARG A 5 -37.44 -9.69 -5.78
CA ARG A 5 -36.83 -8.48 -5.29
C ARG A 5 -35.37 -8.58 -5.64
N LYS A 6 -34.95 -7.79 -6.62
CA LYS A 6 -33.52 -7.54 -6.82
C LYS A 6 -32.99 -7.02 -5.50
N ILE A 7 -32.33 -7.88 -4.79
CA ILE A 7 -31.53 -7.47 -3.64
C ILE A 7 -30.48 -6.55 -4.26
N LYS A 8 -30.57 -5.26 -4.00
CA LYS A 8 -29.49 -4.33 -4.32
C LYS A 8 -28.28 -4.80 -3.52
N SER A 9 -27.50 -5.65 -4.13
CA SER A 9 -26.24 -6.06 -3.55
C SER A 9 -25.31 -4.84 -3.51
N ARG A 10 -24.40 -4.82 -2.58
CA ARG A 10 -23.32 -3.81 -2.53
C ARG A 10 -22.60 -3.69 -3.88
N SER A 11 -22.64 -4.74 -4.70
CA SER A 11 -22.08 -4.77 -6.05
C SER A 11 -22.83 -3.86 -7.02
N ASP A 12 -24.13 -3.57 -6.81
CA ASP A 12 -24.86 -2.71 -7.74
C ASP A 12 -24.39 -1.25 -7.70
N SER A 13 -23.80 -0.81 -6.57
CA SER A 13 -23.18 0.52 -6.47
C SER A 13 -21.82 0.61 -7.16
N TYR A 14 -21.22 -0.54 -7.49
CA TYR A 14 -19.94 -0.64 -8.20
C TYR A 14 -20.11 -1.02 -9.68
N GLN A 15 -21.35 -1.08 -10.18
CA GLN A 15 -21.60 -1.39 -11.60
C GLN A 15 -20.83 -0.52 -12.58
N PRO A 16 -20.63 0.77 -12.36
CA PRO A 16 -19.79 1.58 -13.26
C PRO A 16 -18.36 1.04 -13.35
N ILE A 17 -17.78 0.63 -12.23
CA ILE A 17 -16.42 0.09 -12.19
C ILE A 17 -16.36 -1.29 -12.86
N LEU A 18 -17.39 -2.12 -12.67
CA LEU A 18 -17.48 -3.42 -13.31
C LEU A 18 -17.72 -3.30 -14.82
N LEU A 19 -18.43 -2.27 -15.26
CA LEU A 19 -18.60 -1.96 -16.67
C LEU A 19 -17.29 -1.50 -17.30
N GLU A 20 -16.50 -0.70 -16.60
CA GLU A 20 -15.16 -0.31 -17.04
C GLU A 20 -14.23 -1.52 -17.19
N ILE A 21 -14.27 -2.46 -16.26
CA ILE A 21 -13.49 -3.72 -16.31
C ILE A 21 -13.98 -4.64 -17.43
N SER A 22 -15.26 -4.60 -17.77
CA SER A 22 -15.86 -5.44 -18.80
C SER A 22 -15.72 -4.90 -20.24
N TYR A 23 -15.22 -3.67 -20.38
CA TYR A 23 -14.91 -3.15 -21.72
C TYR A 23 -13.71 -3.91 -22.30
N PRO A 24 -13.83 -4.44 -23.54
CA PRO A 24 -12.70 -5.06 -24.20
C PRO A 24 -11.53 -4.08 -24.26
N HIS A 25 -10.33 -4.55 -23.93
CA HIS A 25 -9.10 -3.75 -24.02
C HIS A 25 -8.96 -3.06 -25.40
N GLU A 26 -9.46 -3.70 -26.44
CA GLU A 26 -9.51 -3.18 -27.81
C GLU A 26 -10.25 -1.86 -27.95
N LEU A 27 -11.26 -1.60 -27.09
CA LEU A 27 -11.98 -0.32 -27.07
C LEU A 27 -11.17 0.76 -26.36
N LEU A 28 -10.35 0.41 -25.38
CA LEU A 28 -9.48 1.35 -24.68
C LEU A 28 -8.26 1.74 -25.53
N ASP A 29 -7.81 0.85 -26.41
CA ASP A 29 -6.70 1.11 -27.35
C ASP A 29 -7.05 2.15 -28.43
N ILE A 30 -8.35 2.43 -28.63
CA ILE A 30 -8.83 3.50 -29.53
C ILE A 30 -8.55 4.88 -28.95
N PHE A 31 -8.45 5.01 -27.63
CA PHE A 31 -8.17 6.26 -26.95
C PHE A 31 -6.68 6.35 -26.64
N SER A 32 -6.03 7.41 -27.07
CA SER A 32 -4.64 7.67 -26.68
C SER A 32 -4.57 8.13 -25.22
N ASP A 33 -3.44 7.89 -24.58
CA ASP A 33 -3.19 8.31 -23.19
C ASP A 33 -3.32 9.84 -22.99
N HIS A 34 -3.22 10.59 -24.08
CA HIS A 34 -3.38 12.03 -24.09
C HIS A 34 -4.84 12.48 -24.34
N ASP A 35 -5.75 11.56 -24.62
CA ASP A 35 -7.12 11.88 -24.88
C ASP A 35 -7.86 12.19 -23.57
N SER A 36 -8.53 13.33 -23.52
CA SER A 36 -9.30 13.75 -22.34
C SER A 36 -10.44 12.78 -22.00
N ILE A 37 -10.94 12.03 -22.98
CA ILE A 37 -11.96 11.00 -22.78
C ILE A 37 -11.35 9.78 -22.08
N TYR A 38 -10.17 9.35 -22.53
CA TYR A 38 -9.45 8.26 -21.89
C TYR A 38 -9.15 8.57 -20.41
N LYS A 39 -8.68 9.79 -20.12
CA LYS A 39 -8.43 10.26 -18.76
C LYS A 39 -9.70 10.29 -17.89
N LYS A 40 -10.84 10.66 -18.46
CA LYS A 40 -12.14 10.65 -17.75
C LYS A 40 -12.66 9.25 -17.48
N LEU A 41 -12.46 8.31 -18.41
CA LEU A 41 -12.88 6.92 -18.27
C LEU A 41 -11.96 6.12 -17.36
N ASN A 42 -10.69 6.51 -17.30
CA ASN A 42 -9.69 5.86 -16.47
C ASN A 42 -8.98 6.91 -15.61
N PRO A 43 -9.57 7.31 -14.46
CA PRO A 43 -8.97 8.27 -13.54
C PRO A 43 -7.64 7.75 -12.93
N PHE A 44 -7.38 6.47 -13.07
CA PHE A 44 -6.10 5.83 -12.77
C PHE A 44 -5.27 5.61 -14.03
N ALA A 45 -5.58 6.36 -15.11
CA ALA A 45 -4.82 6.30 -16.33
C ALA A 45 -3.33 6.43 -15.98
N TYR A 46 -2.64 5.40 -16.36
CA TYR A 46 -1.28 5.13 -16.03
C TYR A 46 -0.41 6.29 -16.50
N ASN A 47 0.13 7.03 -15.57
CA ASN A 47 1.15 7.98 -15.88
C ASN A 47 2.48 7.23 -15.80
N ASP A 48 3.09 6.95 -16.94
CA ASP A 48 4.35 6.18 -17.03
C ASP A 48 5.43 6.79 -16.15
N GLU A 49 5.47 8.11 -16.03
CA GLU A 49 6.43 8.82 -15.20
C GLU A 49 6.21 8.55 -13.70
N ILE A 50 4.95 8.53 -13.26
CA ILE A 50 4.62 8.15 -11.88
C ILE A 50 4.97 6.68 -11.63
N ALA A 51 4.69 5.80 -12.58
CA ALA A 51 5.00 4.38 -12.44
C ALA A 51 6.50 4.11 -12.32
N GLU A 52 7.32 4.81 -13.09
CA GLU A 52 8.78 4.74 -12.97
C GLU A 52 9.27 5.23 -11.60
N LEU A 53 8.69 6.32 -11.11
CA LEU A 53 9.00 6.83 -9.78
C LEU A 53 8.55 5.90 -8.66
N GLU A 54 7.40 5.25 -8.80
CA GLU A 54 6.93 4.24 -7.85
C GLU A 54 7.84 3.00 -7.82
N GLU A 55 8.36 2.55 -8.97
CA GLU A 55 9.37 1.47 -9.00
C GLU A 55 10.69 1.90 -8.37
N GLN A 56 11.16 3.12 -8.62
CA GLN A 56 12.34 3.66 -7.94
C GLN A 56 12.13 3.74 -6.43
N LEU A 57 10.95 4.21 -5.99
CA LEU A 57 10.59 4.25 -4.58
C LEU A 57 10.62 2.86 -3.95
N LYS A 58 10.09 1.87 -4.62
CA LYS A 58 10.08 0.48 -4.18
C LYS A 58 11.48 -0.08 -4.00
N VAL A 59 12.38 0.18 -4.94
CA VAL A 59 13.79 -0.21 -4.84
C VAL A 59 14.46 0.43 -3.63
N GLU A 60 14.27 1.73 -3.41
CA GLU A 60 14.84 2.44 -2.26
C GLU A 60 14.25 1.96 -0.92
N LEU A 61 12.96 1.66 -0.87
CA LEU A 61 12.34 1.08 0.32
C LEU A 61 12.90 -0.31 0.64
N TRP A 62 13.11 -1.17 -0.37
CA TRP A 62 13.74 -2.47 -0.15
C TRP A 62 15.19 -2.35 0.29
N ARG A 63 15.95 -1.40 -0.24
CA ARG A 63 17.29 -1.09 0.24
C ARG A 63 17.28 -0.72 1.72
N ILE A 64 16.37 0.16 2.14
CA ILE A 64 16.22 0.54 3.56
C ILE A 64 15.88 -0.68 4.43
N ILE A 65 15.01 -1.56 3.95
CA ILE A 65 14.62 -2.79 4.67
C ILE A 65 15.83 -3.71 4.84
N GLU A 66 16.59 -3.94 3.78
CA GLU A 66 17.77 -4.81 3.80
C GLU A 66 18.88 -4.26 4.69
N ASP A 67 19.13 -2.96 4.66
CA ASP A 67 20.19 -2.31 5.43
C ASP A 67 19.89 -2.21 6.93
N ASN A 68 18.61 -2.15 7.32
CA ASN A 68 18.22 -1.81 8.69
C ASN A 68 17.50 -2.92 9.46
N LEU A 69 17.04 -3.96 8.79
CA LEU A 69 16.31 -5.06 9.41
C LEU A 69 17.14 -6.35 9.43
N THR A 70 16.91 -7.16 10.46
CA THR A 70 17.45 -8.53 10.51
C THR A 70 16.77 -9.41 9.46
N GLU A 71 17.42 -10.49 9.02
CA GLU A 71 16.84 -11.44 8.05
C GLU A 71 15.43 -11.89 8.42
N ARG A 72 15.22 -12.23 9.69
CA ARG A 72 13.89 -12.63 10.18
C ARG A 72 12.85 -11.50 10.09
N GLN A 73 13.24 -10.28 10.39
CA GLN A 73 12.37 -9.11 10.22
C GLN A 73 12.07 -8.85 8.74
N GLN A 74 13.05 -9.02 7.87
CA GLN A 74 12.88 -8.94 6.42
C GLN A 74 11.89 -9.96 5.90
N ASP A 75 11.98 -11.22 6.37
CA ASP A 75 11.05 -12.29 6.00
C ASP A 75 9.62 -11.95 6.41
N VAL A 76 9.42 -11.44 7.62
CA VAL A 76 8.10 -10.99 8.08
C VAL A 76 7.56 -9.86 7.21
N VAL A 77 8.39 -8.89 6.86
CA VAL A 77 7.99 -7.77 5.98
C VAL A 77 7.66 -8.25 4.58
N LYS A 78 8.50 -9.12 4.00
CA LYS A 78 8.28 -9.70 2.66
C LYS A 78 6.97 -10.48 2.59
N MET A 79 6.70 -11.31 3.57
CA MET A 79 5.45 -12.08 3.64
C MET A 79 4.23 -11.18 3.87
N THR A 80 4.37 -10.14 4.68
CA THR A 80 3.30 -9.15 4.89
C THR A 80 3.00 -8.38 3.59
N ALA A 81 4.04 -7.98 2.86
CA ALA A 81 3.91 -7.30 1.57
C ALA A 81 3.28 -8.21 0.48
N ALA A 82 3.53 -9.52 0.56
CA ALA A 82 2.90 -10.52 -0.31
C ALA A 82 1.42 -10.81 0.04
N GLY A 83 0.88 -10.20 1.10
CA GLY A 83 -0.52 -10.34 1.50
C GLY A 83 -0.81 -11.49 2.46
N HIS A 84 0.20 -12.14 3.01
CA HIS A 84 0.01 -13.19 4.02
C HIS A 84 -0.53 -12.62 5.34
N THR A 85 -1.43 -13.36 5.96
CA THR A 85 -1.92 -13.03 7.30
C THR A 85 -0.86 -13.32 8.37
N GLN A 86 -0.98 -12.66 9.51
CA GLN A 86 -0.06 -12.87 10.63
C GLN A 86 -0.03 -14.33 11.11
N ILE A 87 -1.14 -15.05 10.99
CA ILE A 87 -1.25 -16.47 11.32
C ILE A 87 -0.45 -17.32 10.33
N GLU A 88 -0.56 -17.05 9.05
CA GLU A 88 0.19 -17.75 8.00
C GLU A 88 1.69 -17.50 8.13
N ILE A 89 2.09 -16.26 8.40
CA ILE A 89 3.48 -15.89 8.64
C ILE A 89 4.03 -16.64 9.88
N ALA A 90 3.26 -16.66 10.96
CA ALA A 90 3.63 -17.37 12.18
C ALA A 90 3.83 -18.88 11.95
N LYS A 91 2.93 -19.51 11.20
CA LYS A 91 3.05 -20.92 10.81
C LYS A 91 4.27 -21.17 9.94
N SER A 92 4.51 -20.34 8.96
CA SER A 92 5.64 -20.48 8.04
C SER A 92 6.99 -20.33 8.74
N LEU A 93 7.09 -19.43 9.70
CA LEU A 93 8.32 -19.18 10.48
C LEU A 93 8.43 -20.02 11.77
N GLY A 94 7.44 -20.86 12.07
CA GLY A 94 7.44 -21.70 13.26
C GLY A 94 7.39 -20.92 14.58
N VAL A 95 6.66 -19.81 14.61
CA VAL A 95 6.51 -18.95 15.78
C VAL A 95 5.05 -18.68 16.11
N ASN A 96 4.80 -18.07 17.27
CA ASN A 96 3.46 -17.66 17.66
C ASN A 96 3.03 -16.38 16.92
N GLN A 97 1.73 -16.25 16.66
CA GLN A 97 1.17 -15.02 16.05
C GLN A 97 1.54 -13.77 16.87
N SER A 98 1.52 -13.85 18.20
CA SER A 98 1.91 -12.74 19.07
C SER A 98 3.35 -12.25 18.82
N SER A 99 4.26 -13.15 18.45
CA SER A 99 5.63 -12.79 18.09
C SER A 99 5.68 -11.98 16.78
N ILE A 100 4.83 -12.31 15.81
CA ILE A 100 4.70 -11.54 14.57
C ILE A 100 4.11 -10.15 14.85
N VAL A 101 3.07 -10.07 15.67
CA VAL A 101 2.48 -8.78 16.08
C VAL A 101 3.52 -7.90 16.77
N LYS A 102 4.27 -8.45 17.70
CA LYS A 102 5.35 -7.72 18.39
C LYS A 102 6.48 -7.31 17.46
N CYS A 103 6.83 -8.15 16.50
CA CYS A 103 7.82 -7.85 15.49
C CYS A 103 7.39 -6.64 14.64
N LEU A 104 6.16 -6.60 14.20
CA LEU A 104 5.62 -5.53 13.34
C LEU A 104 5.31 -4.24 14.13
N SER A 105 4.62 -4.36 15.24
CA SER A 105 4.04 -3.22 15.97
C SER A 105 4.82 -2.83 17.22
N GLY A 106 5.78 -3.64 17.67
CA GLY A 106 6.55 -3.44 18.89
C GLY A 106 5.84 -3.91 20.15
N ASN A 107 6.51 -3.74 21.28
CA ASN A 107 6.00 -4.05 22.62
C ASN A 107 5.42 -2.78 23.26
N SER A 108 4.18 -2.86 23.72
CA SER A 108 3.57 -1.79 24.50
C SER A 108 3.93 -1.88 25.97
N ASN A 109 4.50 -0.82 26.53
CA ASN A 109 4.73 -0.71 27.95
C ASN A 109 3.62 0.14 28.58
N TYR A 110 2.71 -0.54 29.27
CA TYR A 110 1.57 0.11 29.93
C TYR A 110 1.95 0.87 31.21
N ALA A 111 3.12 0.60 31.76
CA ALA A 111 3.62 1.30 32.94
C ALA A 111 4.14 2.70 32.61
N GLU A 112 4.63 2.90 31.40
CA GLU A 112 5.07 4.19 30.92
C GLU A 112 4.05 4.76 29.92
N LYS A 113 3.67 5.99 30.14
CA LYS A 113 2.71 6.70 29.28
C LYS A 113 3.37 7.90 28.61
N ASP A 114 3.00 8.13 27.36
CA ASP A 114 3.38 9.34 26.63
C ASP A 114 2.66 10.58 27.19
N ALA A 115 3.01 11.76 26.68
CA ALA A 115 2.38 13.03 27.07
C ALA A 115 0.86 13.06 26.83
N LYS A 116 0.32 12.12 26.03
CA LYS A 116 -1.12 11.97 25.74
C LYS A 116 -1.77 10.83 26.54
N GLY A 117 -1.07 10.26 27.50
CA GLY A 117 -1.58 9.19 28.37
C GLY A 117 -1.67 7.82 27.70
N ARG A 118 -1.05 7.60 26.55
CA ARG A 118 -1.04 6.33 25.82
C ARG A 118 0.17 5.50 26.23
N PRO A 119 0.07 4.14 26.22
CA PRO A 119 1.20 3.29 26.49
C PRO A 119 2.37 3.59 25.54
N THR A 120 3.58 3.63 26.09
CA THR A 120 4.79 3.78 25.28
C THR A 120 5.06 2.48 24.52
N VAL A 121 5.37 2.59 23.24
CA VAL A 121 5.68 1.43 22.38
C VAL A 121 7.18 1.40 22.10
N TYR A 122 7.79 0.26 22.37
CA TYR A 122 9.21 0.01 22.14
C TYR A 122 9.41 -1.01 21.02
N GLY A 123 10.37 -0.72 20.14
CA GLY A 123 10.71 -1.59 19.02
C GLY A 123 9.64 -1.57 17.94
N GLY A 124 9.60 -2.63 17.15
CA GLY A 124 8.68 -2.77 16.05
C GLY A 124 9.24 -2.25 14.72
N VAL A 125 9.06 -3.08 13.70
CA VAL A 125 9.54 -2.81 12.35
C VAL A 125 8.86 -1.58 11.76
N LYS A 126 7.55 -1.42 11.97
CA LYS A 126 6.78 -0.30 11.42
C LYS A 126 7.30 1.05 11.89
N LEU A 127 7.50 1.23 13.18
CA LEU A 127 8.00 2.49 13.73
C LEU A 127 9.42 2.78 13.29
N LYS A 128 10.27 1.75 13.27
CA LYS A 128 11.66 1.86 12.81
C LYS A 128 11.72 2.31 11.35
N LEU A 129 10.97 1.66 10.47
CA LEU A 129 10.93 2.00 9.05
C LEU A 129 10.33 3.39 8.81
N GLN A 130 9.25 3.74 9.49
CA GLN A 130 8.65 5.08 9.38
C GLN A 130 9.63 6.19 9.73
N LYS A 131 10.43 5.99 10.78
CA LYS A 131 11.46 6.96 11.19
C LYS A 131 12.55 7.10 10.12
N ILE A 132 13.09 5.97 9.65
CA ILE A 132 14.15 5.96 8.64
C ILE A 132 13.66 6.58 7.32
N VAL A 133 12.46 6.21 6.87
CA VAL A 133 11.87 6.73 5.62
C VAL A 133 11.66 8.24 5.69
N LYS A 134 11.26 8.79 6.83
CA LYS A 134 11.12 10.25 7.00
C LYS A 134 12.43 11.01 6.89
N GLU A 135 13.52 10.37 7.28
CA GLU A 135 14.87 10.96 7.29
C GLU A 135 15.64 10.69 5.99
N ASP A 136 15.21 9.74 5.17
CA ASP A 136 15.89 9.37 3.93
C ASP A 136 15.65 10.38 2.81
N ALA A 137 16.74 11.04 2.37
CA ALA A 137 16.67 12.10 1.37
C ALA A 137 16.21 11.61 -0.01
N LYS A 138 16.62 10.41 -0.43
CA LYS A 138 16.23 9.85 -1.73
C LYS A 138 14.75 9.51 -1.80
N VAL A 139 14.22 8.90 -0.74
CA VAL A 139 12.79 8.61 -0.64
C VAL A 139 11.98 9.89 -0.67
N ASN A 140 12.36 10.90 0.09
CA ASN A 140 11.68 12.19 0.13
C ASN A 140 11.74 12.92 -1.23
N GLU A 141 12.86 12.85 -1.95
CA GLU A 141 12.97 13.42 -3.30
C GLU A 141 12.00 12.75 -4.28
N ILE A 142 11.92 11.40 -4.26
CA ILE A 142 10.99 10.66 -5.12
C ILE A 142 9.54 10.98 -4.78
N LEU A 143 9.20 11.00 -3.49
CA LEU A 143 7.84 11.34 -3.03
C LEU A 143 7.45 12.77 -3.44
N GLN A 144 8.37 13.72 -3.37
CA GLN A 144 8.12 15.08 -3.80
C GLN A 144 7.87 15.16 -5.31
N LYS A 145 8.65 14.46 -6.12
CA LYS A 145 8.43 14.39 -7.58
C LYS A 145 7.05 13.81 -7.93
N ILE A 146 6.64 12.75 -7.23
CA ILE A 146 5.31 12.16 -7.42
C ILE A 146 4.21 13.16 -7.04
N ALA A 147 4.37 13.87 -5.92
CA ALA A 147 3.41 14.88 -5.50
C ALA A 147 3.31 16.03 -6.51
N ASP A 148 4.45 16.54 -6.99
CA ASP A 148 4.50 17.62 -7.97
C ASP A 148 3.80 17.23 -9.29
N ILE A 149 3.96 16.00 -9.75
CA ILE A 149 3.27 15.50 -10.95
C ILE A 149 1.77 15.41 -10.71
N ARG A 150 1.34 14.90 -9.55
CA ARG A 150 -0.08 14.79 -9.20
C ARG A 150 -0.75 16.15 -9.04
N ASP A 151 -0.05 17.12 -8.47
CA ASP A 151 -0.55 18.49 -8.29
C ASP A 151 -0.57 19.28 -9.59
N SER A 152 0.30 18.94 -10.55
CA SER A 152 0.32 19.55 -11.88
C SER A 152 -0.74 18.98 -12.84
N ASP A 153 -1.32 17.83 -12.52
CA ASP A 153 -2.38 17.22 -13.30
C ASP A 153 -3.74 17.79 -12.85
N PRO A 154 -4.45 18.57 -13.70
CA PRO A 154 -5.67 19.29 -13.32
C PRO A 154 -6.90 18.38 -13.13
N PHE A 155 -6.70 17.08 -13.04
CA PHE A 155 -7.78 16.09 -12.86
C PHE A 155 -7.63 15.28 -11.58
#